data_95ac89b03e4474f18c94bc43f5a3c918
#
_entry.id   95ac89b03e4474f18c94bc43f5a3c918
#
_cell.length_a   1.000
_cell.length_b   1.000
_cell.length_c   1.000
_cell.angle_alpha   90.00
_cell.angle_beta   90.00
_cell.angle_gamma   90.00
#
_symmetry.space_group_name_H-M   'P 1'
#
loop_
_entity.id
_entity.type
_entity.pdbx_description
1 polymer ?
#
loop_
_entity_poly.entity_id
_entity_poly.type
_entity_poly.pdbx_seq_one_letter_code
_entity_poly.pdbx_strand_id
1 'polypeptide(L)'
;MTSYILDVTSISPLSKNKPRQVIVLCHGYGGDGKDISALAINWQRFLPDAIFLCPNAPEICSVNPQGYQWFDLASDEEEVILEKSLVAEKKLSIFLDQVFENFQLEPSNLALVGFSQGCMISIQVGLKNKKQINCVIGYSGKVINQKHLSENINAKPNFFLMHGDNDIIVPPTHLLEAKEYFANCGIKIKTKLFKNCEHRIPVEGSSLGLEFLRKNLL
;
A
#
# COMPACT_ATOMS: atom_id res chain seq x y z
N MET A 1 -22.17 7.66 -8.36
CA MET A 1 -20.92 7.26 -7.64
C MET A 1 -20.91 8.04 -6.35
N THR A 2 -20.75 7.36 -5.22
CA THR A 2 -20.49 8.00 -3.93
C THR A 2 -19.15 8.73 -4.00
N SER A 3 -19.06 9.94 -3.44
CA SER A 3 -17.79 10.64 -3.32
C SER A 3 -16.86 9.89 -2.37
N TYR A 4 -15.58 9.82 -2.68
CA TYR A 4 -14.59 9.23 -1.78
C TYR A 4 -14.26 10.16 -0.61
N ILE A 5 -13.94 9.57 0.54
CA ILE A 5 -13.46 10.32 1.73
C ILE A 5 -12.05 10.91 1.52
N LEU A 6 -11.27 10.35 0.60
CA LEU A 6 -9.96 10.82 0.20
C LEU A 6 -10.01 11.34 -1.23
N ASP A 7 -9.28 12.42 -1.52
CA ASP A 7 -9.06 12.85 -2.90
C ASP A 7 -8.28 11.78 -3.65
N VAL A 8 -8.66 11.49 -4.90
CA VAL A 8 -8.10 10.37 -5.63
C VAL A 8 -7.73 10.74 -7.07
N THR A 9 -6.49 10.44 -7.46
CA THR A 9 -6.09 10.36 -8.86
C THR A 9 -6.47 8.97 -9.38
N SER A 10 -7.25 8.90 -10.46
CA SER A 10 -7.72 7.63 -11.02
C SER A 10 -7.23 7.41 -12.44
N ILE A 11 -6.80 6.17 -12.74
CA ILE A 11 -6.47 5.73 -14.09
C ILE A 11 -7.50 4.67 -14.49
N SER A 12 -8.36 5.02 -15.44
CA SER A 12 -9.45 4.15 -15.90
C SER A 12 -8.93 2.91 -16.64
N PRO A 13 -9.73 1.83 -16.70
CA PRO A 13 -9.39 0.64 -17.48
C PRO A 13 -9.08 0.97 -18.94
N LEU A 14 -7.98 0.43 -19.45
CA LEU A 14 -7.58 0.65 -20.84
C LEU A 14 -8.56 -0.01 -21.83
N SER A 15 -9.21 -1.10 -21.41
CA SER A 15 -10.27 -1.77 -22.16
C SER A 15 -11.55 -0.94 -22.32
N LYS A 16 -11.71 0.14 -21.54
CA LYS A 16 -12.94 0.96 -21.46
C LYS A 16 -14.17 0.21 -20.93
N ASN A 17 -14.01 -1.02 -20.48
CA ASN A 17 -15.07 -1.80 -19.85
C ASN A 17 -15.23 -1.44 -18.37
N LYS A 18 -16.29 -1.99 -17.74
CA LYS A 18 -16.41 -1.96 -16.27
C LYS A 18 -15.18 -2.61 -15.65
N PRO A 19 -14.54 -2.01 -14.63
CA PRO A 19 -13.37 -2.61 -13.98
C PRO A 19 -13.66 -4.01 -13.45
N ARG A 20 -12.72 -4.92 -13.64
CA ARG A 20 -12.74 -6.27 -13.05
C ARG A 20 -11.82 -6.39 -11.84
N GLN A 21 -10.83 -5.51 -11.75
CA GLN A 21 -9.90 -5.41 -10.64
C GLN A 21 -9.73 -3.95 -10.23
N VAL A 22 -9.44 -3.74 -8.95
CA VAL A 22 -9.03 -2.45 -8.41
C VAL A 22 -7.65 -2.55 -7.80
N ILE A 23 -6.77 -1.64 -8.15
CA ILE A 23 -5.43 -1.53 -7.56
C ILE A 23 -5.34 -0.14 -6.91
N VAL A 24 -5.25 -0.14 -5.58
CA VAL A 24 -5.07 1.08 -4.80
C VAL A 24 -3.59 1.30 -4.53
N LEU A 25 -3.07 2.46 -4.94
CA LEU A 25 -1.66 2.84 -4.77
C LEU A 25 -1.53 3.94 -3.72
N CYS A 26 -0.81 3.64 -2.64
CA CYS A 26 -0.58 4.53 -1.51
C CYS A 26 0.84 5.12 -1.60
N HIS A 27 0.92 6.46 -1.74
CA HIS A 27 2.18 7.20 -1.86
C HIS A 27 2.97 7.25 -0.55
N GLY A 28 4.24 7.65 -0.60
CA GLY A 28 5.10 7.90 0.55
C GLY A 28 4.87 9.27 1.19
N TYR A 29 5.58 9.53 2.29
CA TYR A 29 5.56 10.80 3.02
C TYR A 29 5.95 11.96 2.10
N GLY A 30 5.14 13.01 2.06
CA GLY A 30 5.37 14.20 1.24
C GLY A 30 5.07 14.04 -0.26
N GLY A 31 4.61 12.85 -0.70
CA GLY A 31 4.13 12.62 -2.05
C GLY A 31 2.62 12.85 -2.18
N ASP A 32 2.07 12.49 -3.33
CA ASP A 32 0.64 12.54 -3.62
C ASP A 32 0.19 11.38 -4.52
N GLY A 33 -1.13 11.30 -4.77
CA GLY A 33 -1.70 10.28 -5.64
C GLY A 33 -1.24 10.39 -7.09
N LYS A 34 -0.91 11.59 -7.56
CA LYS A 34 -0.41 11.81 -8.92
C LYS A 34 1.00 11.25 -9.09
N ASP A 35 1.86 11.44 -8.10
CA ASP A 35 3.24 10.91 -8.13
C ASP A 35 3.25 9.38 -8.23
N ILE A 36 2.50 8.71 -7.35
CA ILE A 36 2.46 7.23 -7.34
C ILE A 36 1.73 6.66 -8.56
N SER A 37 0.88 7.44 -9.24
CA SER A 37 0.16 7.01 -10.44
C SER A 37 1.09 6.69 -11.62
N ALA A 38 2.35 7.09 -11.58
CA ALA A 38 3.36 6.67 -12.55
C ALA A 38 3.49 5.14 -12.64
N LEU A 39 3.31 4.42 -11.54
CA LEU A 39 3.25 2.94 -11.58
C LEU A 39 2.02 2.46 -12.36
N ALA A 40 0.85 3.05 -12.11
CA ALA A 40 -0.39 2.70 -12.81
C ALA A 40 -0.26 2.88 -14.32
N ILE A 41 0.30 4.01 -14.77
CA ILE A 41 0.54 4.31 -16.18
C ILE A 41 1.40 3.23 -16.84
N ASN A 42 2.44 2.75 -16.15
CA ASN A 42 3.30 1.69 -16.65
C ASN A 42 2.62 0.30 -16.66
N TRP A 43 1.72 0.05 -15.72
CA TRP A 43 1.09 -1.25 -15.50
C TRP A 43 -0.21 -1.47 -16.27
N GLN A 44 -0.96 -0.39 -16.60
CA GLN A 44 -2.31 -0.48 -17.20
C GLN A 44 -2.38 -1.31 -18.48
N ARG A 45 -1.33 -1.29 -19.32
CA ARG A 45 -1.31 -2.09 -20.56
C ARG A 45 -1.26 -3.61 -20.32
N PHE A 46 -0.81 -4.03 -19.14
CA PHE A 46 -0.72 -5.44 -18.74
C PHE A 46 -1.90 -5.88 -17.86
N LEU A 47 -2.70 -4.92 -17.40
CA LEU A 47 -3.91 -5.09 -16.59
C LEU A 47 -5.03 -4.23 -17.20
N PRO A 48 -5.45 -4.51 -18.45
CA PRO A 48 -6.31 -3.62 -19.22
C PRO A 48 -7.71 -3.43 -18.64
N ASP A 49 -8.20 -4.37 -17.83
CA ASP A 49 -9.50 -4.30 -17.14
C ASP A 49 -9.40 -3.76 -15.70
N ALA A 50 -8.19 -3.38 -15.24
CA ALA A 50 -8.02 -2.81 -13.91
C ALA A 50 -8.25 -1.29 -13.90
N ILE A 51 -8.91 -0.82 -12.84
CA ILE A 51 -8.86 0.59 -12.45
C ILE A 51 -7.78 0.76 -11.38
N PHE A 52 -6.98 1.82 -11.51
CA PHE A 52 -6.01 2.20 -10.50
C PHE A 52 -6.51 3.45 -9.78
N LEU A 53 -6.52 3.38 -8.46
CA LEU A 53 -6.92 4.47 -7.58
C LEU A 53 -5.74 4.86 -6.71
N CYS A 54 -5.32 6.11 -6.80
CA CYS A 54 -4.18 6.67 -6.10
C CYS A 54 -4.69 7.78 -5.16
N PRO A 55 -5.14 7.44 -3.95
CA PRO A 55 -5.64 8.43 -3.01
C PRO A 55 -4.51 9.31 -2.47
N ASN A 56 -4.80 10.61 -2.26
CA ASN A 56 -4.02 11.45 -1.41
C ASN A 56 -4.20 10.99 0.05
N ALA A 57 -3.12 10.96 0.81
CA ALA A 57 -3.20 10.68 2.23
C ALA A 57 -4.02 11.80 2.95
N PRO A 58 -4.54 11.52 4.16
CA PRO A 58 -5.56 12.37 4.79
C PRO A 58 -5.07 13.72 5.30
N GLU A 59 -3.76 13.95 5.38
CA GLU A 59 -3.18 15.15 5.96
C GLU A 59 -2.21 15.81 4.98
N ILE A 60 -2.16 17.15 4.98
CA ILE A 60 -1.09 17.90 4.30
C ILE A 60 0.23 17.60 5.01
N CYS A 61 1.28 17.33 4.24
CA CYS A 61 2.58 16.99 4.81
C CYS A 61 3.22 18.19 5.53
N SER A 62 3.68 17.97 6.76
CA SER A 62 4.29 19.02 7.60
C SER A 62 5.57 19.60 7.01
N VAL A 63 6.33 18.82 6.22
CA VAL A 63 7.60 19.26 5.61
C VAL A 63 7.47 19.58 4.11
N ASN A 64 6.35 19.23 3.48
CA ASN A 64 6.05 19.55 2.08
C ASN A 64 4.57 19.95 1.94
N PRO A 65 4.23 21.24 2.01
CA PRO A 65 2.84 21.70 1.94
C PRO A 65 2.12 21.40 0.61
N GLN A 66 2.83 20.96 -0.43
CA GLN A 66 2.25 20.54 -1.71
C GLN A 66 1.97 19.03 -1.76
N GLY A 67 2.44 18.28 -0.79
CA GLY A 67 2.25 16.84 -0.67
C GLY A 67 1.45 16.46 0.57
N TYR A 68 1.25 15.17 0.75
CA TYR A 68 0.42 14.60 1.80
C TYR A 68 1.20 13.61 2.66
N GLN A 69 0.65 13.32 3.84
CA GLN A 69 1.17 12.32 4.78
C GLN A 69 0.04 11.45 5.31
N TRP A 70 0.31 10.17 5.48
CA TRP A 70 -0.64 9.26 6.13
C TRP A 70 -0.69 9.54 7.62
N PHE A 71 0.45 9.83 8.21
CA PHE A 71 0.59 10.27 9.60
C PHE A 71 1.86 11.10 9.76
N ASP A 72 1.85 11.98 10.73
CA ASP A 72 2.99 12.86 11.03
C ASP A 72 4.16 12.06 11.63
N LEU A 73 5.39 12.41 11.25
CA LEU A 73 6.66 11.84 11.71
C LEU A 73 7.45 12.79 12.60
N ALA A 74 6.80 13.75 13.27
CA ALA A 74 7.46 14.65 14.19
C ALA A 74 7.97 13.96 15.48
N SER A 75 7.54 12.74 15.75
CA SER A 75 8.00 11.90 16.85
C SER A 75 8.49 10.56 16.32
N ASP A 76 9.56 10.03 16.92
CA ASP A 76 10.07 8.67 16.68
C ASP A 76 9.48 7.65 17.67
N GLU A 77 8.65 8.09 18.62
CA GLU A 77 8.02 7.20 19.60
C GLU A 77 6.98 6.31 18.94
N GLU A 78 7.15 4.99 19.10
CA GLU A 78 6.33 3.99 18.41
C GLU A 78 4.84 4.11 18.75
N GLU A 79 4.49 4.43 20.00
CA GLU A 79 3.11 4.63 20.45
C GLU A 79 2.46 5.85 19.80
N VAL A 80 3.21 6.96 19.67
CA VAL A 80 2.75 8.19 19.01
C VAL A 80 2.53 7.94 17.52
N ILE A 81 3.46 7.25 16.86
CA ILE A 81 3.31 6.86 15.46
C ILE A 81 2.09 5.94 15.28
N LEU A 82 1.90 4.98 16.18
CA LEU A 82 0.74 4.09 16.15
C LEU A 82 -0.56 4.90 16.24
N GLU A 83 -0.72 5.75 17.25
CA GLU A 83 -1.94 6.54 17.46
C GLU A 83 -2.29 7.35 16.21
N LYS A 84 -1.32 8.07 15.65
CA LYS A 84 -1.51 8.86 14.42
C LYS A 84 -1.84 7.97 13.21
N SER A 85 -1.19 6.82 13.08
CA SER A 85 -1.43 5.89 11.97
C SER A 85 -2.84 5.27 12.01
N LEU A 86 -3.44 5.11 13.19
CA LEU A 86 -4.81 4.57 13.32
C LEU A 86 -5.87 5.48 12.67
N VAL A 87 -5.65 6.80 12.68
CA VAL A 87 -6.55 7.75 11.99
C VAL A 87 -6.50 7.53 10.48
N ALA A 88 -5.30 7.42 9.93
CA ALA A 88 -5.12 7.16 8.50
C ALA A 88 -5.64 5.77 8.09
N GLU A 89 -5.38 4.75 8.90
CA GLU A 89 -5.91 3.40 8.72
C GLU A 89 -7.45 3.41 8.60
N LYS A 90 -8.12 4.10 9.52
CA LYS A 90 -9.58 4.23 9.48
C LYS A 90 -10.06 4.91 8.19
N LYS A 91 -9.39 5.99 7.76
CA LYS A 91 -9.76 6.70 6.51
C LYS A 91 -9.51 5.84 5.28
N LEU A 92 -8.38 5.12 5.21
CA LEU A 92 -8.12 4.21 4.11
C LEU A 92 -9.13 3.05 4.10
N SER A 93 -9.50 2.50 5.26
CA SER A 93 -10.52 1.44 5.34
C SER A 93 -11.89 1.91 4.84
N ILE A 94 -12.33 3.11 5.23
CA ILE A 94 -13.57 3.72 4.71
C ILE A 94 -13.48 3.93 3.21
N PHE A 95 -12.34 4.41 2.71
CA PHE A 95 -12.11 4.56 1.28
C PHE A 95 -12.24 3.23 0.53
N LEU A 96 -11.71 2.13 1.07
CA LEU A 96 -11.85 0.81 0.46
C LEU A 96 -13.31 0.33 0.46
N ASP A 97 -14.08 0.58 1.52
CA ASP A 97 -15.50 0.27 1.54
C ASP A 97 -16.26 1.03 0.44
N GLN A 98 -15.98 2.32 0.26
CA GLN A 98 -16.53 3.13 -0.83
C GLN A 98 -16.12 2.61 -2.22
N VAL A 99 -14.89 2.09 -2.37
CA VAL A 99 -14.42 1.44 -3.60
C VAL A 99 -15.24 0.19 -3.91
N PHE A 100 -15.46 -0.69 -2.92
CA PHE A 100 -16.30 -1.88 -3.09
C PHE A 100 -17.74 -1.54 -3.48
N GLU A 101 -18.33 -0.54 -2.84
CA GLU A 101 -19.68 -0.06 -3.16
C GLU A 101 -19.77 0.52 -4.58
N ASN A 102 -18.81 1.39 -4.95
CA ASN A 102 -18.84 2.07 -6.26
C ASN A 102 -18.66 1.11 -7.43
N PHE A 103 -17.81 0.11 -7.30
CA PHE A 103 -17.51 -0.83 -8.39
C PHE A 103 -18.26 -2.14 -8.29
N GLN A 104 -18.90 -2.43 -7.15
CA GLN A 104 -19.59 -3.70 -6.87
C GLN A 104 -18.65 -4.90 -7.12
N LEU A 105 -17.43 -4.81 -6.59
CA LEU A 105 -16.41 -5.84 -6.69
C LEU A 105 -16.22 -6.55 -5.35
N GLU A 106 -15.86 -7.84 -5.45
CA GLU A 106 -15.48 -8.62 -4.28
C GLU A 106 -14.09 -8.18 -3.77
N PRO A 107 -13.82 -8.31 -2.47
CA PRO A 107 -12.52 -7.98 -1.89
C PRO A 107 -11.34 -8.71 -2.55
N SER A 108 -11.57 -9.93 -3.05
CA SER A 108 -10.59 -10.71 -3.80
C SER A 108 -10.17 -10.07 -5.15
N ASN A 109 -10.88 -9.07 -5.62
CA ASN A 109 -10.54 -8.31 -6.82
C ASN A 109 -9.73 -7.02 -6.52
N LEU A 110 -9.36 -6.80 -5.25
CA LEU A 110 -8.62 -5.61 -4.84
C LEU A 110 -7.21 -5.96 -4.36
N ALA A 111 -6.24 -5.17 -4.82
CA ALA A 111 -4.87 -5.15 -4.31
C ALA A 111 -4.50 -3.79 -3.74
N LEU A 112 -3.74 -3.78 -2.64
CA LEU A 112 -3.06 -2.60 -2.12
C LEU A 112 -1.60 -2.60 -2.56
N VAL A 113 -1.10 -1.45 -2.97
CA VAL A 113 0.32 -1.22 -3.30
C VAL A 113 0.77 0.02 -2.56
N GLY A 114 1.85 -0.06 -1.81
CA GLY A 114 2.32 1.07 -1.03
C GLY A 114 3.82 1.30 -1.13
N PHE A 115 4.23 2.55 -1.09
CA PHE A 115 5.63 2.97 -0.98
C PHE A 115 5.88 3.69 0.33
N SER A 116 6.95 3.35 1.04
CA SER A 116 7.39 4.00 2.27
C SER A 116 6.24 4.03 3.31
N GLN A 117 5.77 5.21 3.71
CA GLN A 117 4.62 5.38 4.60
C GLN A 117 3.34 4.72 4.05
N GLY A 118 3.13 4.79 2.73
CA GLY A 118 2.03 4.08 2.05
C GLY A 118 2.15 2.55 2.15
N CYS A 119 3.37 1.99 2.19
CA CYS A 119 3.59 0.57 2.48
C CYS A 119 3.18 0.23 3.91
N MET A 120 3.58 1.05 4.88
CA MET A 120 3.27 0.85 6.30
C MET A 120 1.76 0.79 6.53
N ILE A 121 1.01 1.76 6.00
CA ILE A 121 -0.45 1.80 6.16
C ILE A 121 -1.15 0.67 5.39
N SER A 122 -0.61 0.27 4.22
CA SER A 122 -1.14 -0.85 3.43
C SER A 122 -0.99 -2.19 4.15
N ILE A 123 0.10 -2.40 4.89
CA ILE A 123 0.28 -3.58 5.74
C ILE A 123 -0.77 -3.60 6.85
N GLN A 124 -0.93 -2.49 7.59
CA GLN A 124 -1.92 -2.39 8.66
C GLN A 124 -3.33 -2.68 8.15
N VAL A 125 -3.79 -1.96 7.12
CA VAL A 125 -5.13 -2.12 6.57
C VAL A 125 -5.31 -3.52 5.98
N GLY A 126 -4.31 -4.06 5.28
CA GLY A 126 -4.35 -5.40 4.70
C GLY A 126 -4.56 -6.50 5.73
N LEU A 127 -3.94 -6.39 6.91
CA LEU A 127 -4.07 -7.37 8.00
C LEU A 127 -5.30 -7.17 8.87
N LYS A 128 -5.73 -5.92 9.08
CA LYS A 128 -6.83 -5.58 10.00
C LYS A 128 -8.20 -5.52 9.34
N ASN A 129 -8.27 -5.44 8.00
CA ASN A 129 -9.55 -5.36 7.30
C ASN A 129 -10.35 -6.65 7.51
N LYS A 130 -11.63 -6.49 7.83
CA LYS A 130 -12.57 -7.63 7.98
C LYS A 130 -12.81 -8.38 6.67
N LYS A 131 -12.69 -7.70 5.55
CA LYS A 131 -12.80 -8.27 4.21
C LYS A 131 -11.40 -8.59 3.68
N GLN A 132 -11.10 -9.86 3.46
CA GLN A 132 -9.79 -10.25 2.95
C GLN A 132 -9.62 -9.81 1.49
N ILE A 133 -8.80 -8.79 1.28
CA ILE A 133 -8.38 -8.37 -0.07
C ILE A 133 -7.43 -9.41 -0.68
N ASN A 134 -7.18 -9.32 -1.98
CA ASN A 134 -6.37 -10.29 -2.70
C ASN A 134 -4.91 -10.28 -2.24
N CYS A 135 -4.24 -9.15 -2.36
CA CYS A 135 -2.83 -9.04 -2.02
C CYS A 135 -2.41 -7.63 -1.62
N VAL A 136 -1.24 -7.57 -0.98
CA VAL A 136 -0.55 -6.32 -0.60
C VAL A 136 0.87 -6.36 -1.14
N ILE A 137 1.27 -5.31 -1.85
CA ILE A 137 2.65 -5.07 -2.29
C ILE A 137 3.20 -3.88 -1.52
N GLY A 138 4.33 -4.04 -0.88
CA GLY A 138 5.00 -2.98 -0.14
C GLY A 138 6.42 -2.74 -0.64
N TYR A 139 6.78 -1.47 -0.82
CA TYR A 139 8.13 -1.04 -1.14
C TYR A 139 8.67 -0.15 -0.03
N SER A 140 9.87 -0.45 0.48
CA SER A 140 10.64 0.39 1.41
C SER A 140 9.84 0.87 2.64
N GLY A 141 9.07 -0.03 3.26
CA GLY A 141 8.28 0.25 4.46
C GLY A 141 8.68 -0.62 5.65
N LYS A 142 7.96 -0.45 6.75
CA LYS A 142 8.10 -1.24 7.98
C LYS A 142 6.73 -1.61 8.56
N VAL A 143 6.70 -2.59 9.44
CA VAL A 143 5.53 -2.89 10.28
C VAL A 143 5.51 -1.90 11.45
N ILE A 144 4.41 -1.16 11.58
CA ILE A 144 4.18 -0.26 12.71
C ILE A 144 3.64 -1.08 13.86
N ASN A 145 4.26 -0.97 15.03
CA ASN A 145 3.86 -1.61 16.29
C ASN A 145 3.38 -3.07 16.11
N GLN A 146 4.33 -3.99 16.05
CA GLN A 146 4.07 -5.41 15.82
C GLN A 146 3.13 -6.04 16.85
N LYS A 147 3.23 -5.60 18.13
CA LYS A 147 2.37 -6.10 19.21
C LYS A 147 0.90 -5.74 18.95
N HIS A 148 0.61 -4.46 18.76
CA HIS A 148 -0.76 -4.00 18.47
C HIS A 148 -1.32 -4.68 17.22
N LEU A 149 -0.50 -4.82 16.17
CA LEU A 149 -0.96 -5.42 14.93
C LEU A 149 -1.29 -6.91 15.11
N SER A 150 -0.49 -7.67 15.89
CA SER A 150 -0.75 -9.09 16.18
C SER A 150 -2.08 -9.33 16.88
N GLU A 151 -2.49 -8.42 17.74
CA GLU A 151 -3.76 -8.50 18.48
C GLU A 151 -4.98 -8.19 17.60
N ASN A 152 -4.76 -7.65 16.38
CA ASN A 152 -5.81 -7.12 15.52
C ASN A 152 -5.83 -7.73 14.10
N ILE A 153 -5.17 -8.86 13.88
CA ILE A 153 -5.17 -9.55 12.58
C ILE A 153 -6.55 -10.17 12.32
N ASN A 154 -7.23 -9.71 11.27
CA ASN A 154 -8.52 -10.22 10.81
C ASN A 154 -8.43 -10.90 9.43
N ALA A 155 -7.39 -10.59 8.64
CA ALA A 155 -7.21 -11.12 7.29
C ALA A 155 -5.74 -11.47 7.02
N LYS A 156 -5.52 -12.37 6.09
CA LYS A 156 -4.17 -12.83 5.68
C LYS A 156 -4.04 -12.83 4.16
N PRO A 157 -4.04 -11.64 3.51
CA PRO A 157 -3.84 -11.54 2.07
C PRO A 157 -2.44 -12.01 1.68
N ASN A 158 -2.20 -12.20 0.39
CA ASN A 158 -0.86 -12.50 -0.10
C ASN A 158 0.02 -11.24 0.00
N PHE A 159 1.20 -11.35 0.60
CA PHE A 159 2.13 -10.22 0.75
C PHE A 159 3.38 -10.39 -0.10
N PHE A 160 3.81 -9.28 -0.74
CA PHE A 160 5.12 -9.15 -1.33
C PHE A 160 5.77 -7.85 -0.89
N LEU A 161 6.81 -7.95 -0.05
CA LEU A 161 7.55 -6.81 0.48
C LEU A 161 8.93 -6.71 -0.18
N MET A 162 9.28 -5.51 -0.63
CA MET A 162 10.50 -5.23 -1.38
C MET A 162 11.24 -4.03 -0.79
N HIS A 163 12.59 -4.08 -0.78
CA HIS A 163 13.40 -3.06 -0.16
C HIS A 163 14.74 -2.88 -0.88
N GLY A 164 15.31 -1.68 -0.83
CA GLY A 164 16.69 -1.41 -1.24
C GLY A 164 17.68 -1.68 -0.12
N ASP A 165 18.85 -2.24 -0.41
CA ASP A 165 19.88 -2.53 0.61
C ASP A 165 20.64 -1.29 1.09
N ASN A 166 20.60 -0.19 0.31
CA ASN A 166 21.19 1.11 0.66
C ASN A 166 20.15 2.15 1.09
N ASP A 167 18.96 1.70 1.52
CA ASP A 167 17.91 2.60 2.02
C ASP A 167 18.29 3.15 3.39
N ILE A 168 18.63 4.45 3.44
CA ILE A 168 19.00 5.17 4.68
C ILE A 168 17.80 5.86 5.34
N ILE A 169 16.66 5.94 4.66
CA ILE A 169 15.44 6.58 5.18
C ILE A 169 14.61 5.58 6.00
N VAL A 170 14.38 4.40 5.43
CA VAL A 170 13.80 3.26 6.13
C VAL A 170 14.81 2.11 6.03
N PRO A 171 15.56 1.83 7.10
CA PRO A 171 16.63 0.82 7.05
C PRO A 171 16.15 -0.55 6.56
N PRO A 172 16.93 -1.26 5.72
CA PRO A 172 16.54 -2.55 5.15
C PRO A 172 16.37 -3.67 6.20
N THR A 173 16.86 -3.49 7.43
CA THR A 173 16.60 -4.39 8.56
C THR A 173 15.11 -4.59 8.80
N HIS A 174 14.29 -3.56 8.53
CA HIS A 174 12.84 -3.66 8.67
C HIS A 174 12.19 -4.68 7.73
N LEU A 175 12.82 -5.03 6.60
CA LEU A 175 12.33 -6.12 5.74
C LEU A 175 12.53 -7.49 6.43
N LEU A 176 13.64 -7.67 7.14
CA LEU A 176 13.92 -8.90 7.90
C LEU A 176 12.99 -9.01 9.11
N GLU A 177 12.84 -7.92 9.87
CA GLU A 177 11.91 -7.83 11.00
C GLU A 177 10.47 -8.13 10.55
N ALA A 178 10.03 -7.56 9.42
CA ALA A 178 8.72 -7.87 8.85
C ALA A 178 8.59 -9.36 8.51
N LYS A 179 9.62 -9.97 7.88
CA LYS A 179 9.61 -11.39 7.53
C LYS A 179 9.47 -12.29 8.76
N GLU A 180 10.18 -11.98 9.82
CA GLU A 180 10.10 -12.71 11.10
C GLU A 180 8.74 -12.51 11.76
N TYR A 181 8.26 -11.27 11.81
CA TYR A 181 6.94 -10.93 12.35
C TYR A 181 5.83 -11.72 11.66
N PHE A 182 5.78 -11.69 10.32
CA PHE A 182 4.77 -12.41 9.55
C PHE A 182 4.86 -13.93 9.76
N ALA A 183 6.07 -14.48 9.85
CA ALA A 183 6.27 -15.91 10.14
C ALA A 183 5.72 -16.29 11.52
N ASN A 184 5.95 -15.45 12.54
CA ASN A 184 5.42 -15.64 13.90
C ASN A 184 3.88 -15.55 13.95
N CYS A 185 3.27 -14.78 13.05
CA CYS A 185 1.80 -14.71 12.88
C CYS A 185 1.24 -15.84 11.98
N GLY A 186 2.08 -16.77 11.53
CA GLY A 186 1.66 -17.85 10.63
C GLY A 186 1.27 -17.36 9.24
N ILE A 187 1.86 -16.26 8.77
CA ILE A 187 1.59 -15.65 7.46
C ILE A 187 2.84 -15.79 6.59
N LYS A 188 2.68 -16.44 5.43
CA LYS A 188 3.76 -16.55 4.45
C LYS A 188 3.80 -15.28 3.59
N ILE A 189 4.98 -14.66 3.49
CA ILE A 189 5.20 -13.51 2.63
C ILE A 189 6.31 -13.78 1.62
N LYS A 190 6.22 -13.14 0.45
CA LYS A 190 7.33 -13.02 -0.50
C LYS A 190 8.15 -11.79 -0.13
N THR A 191 9.48 -11.88 -0.20
CA THR A 191 10.38 -10.74 0.03
C THR A 191 11.41 -10.63 -1.08
N LYS A 192 11.89 -9.41 -1.36
CA LYS A 192 13.00 -9.14 -2.28
C LYS A 192 13.83 -7.98 -1.77
N LEU A 193 15.14 -8.17 -1.68
CA LEU A 193 16.11 -7.11 -1.41
C LEU A 193 16.84 -6.77 -2.71
N PHE A 194 16.91 -5.48 -3.05
CA PHE A 194 17.58 -4.98 -4.26
C PHE A 194 18.96 -4.45 -3.88
N LYS A 195 19.99 -4.90 -4.61
CA LYS A 195 21.37 -4.43 -4.40
C LYS A 195 21.58 -3.03 -4.96
N ASN A 196 22.39 -2.23 -4.24
CA ASN A 196 22.72 -0.84 -4.59
C ASN A 196 21.47 0.01 -4.86
N CYS A 197 20.41 -0.21 -4.08
CA CYS A 197 19.16 0.49 -4.22
C CYS A 197 18.87 1.31 -2.96
N GLU A 198 18.65 2.59 -3.13
CA GLU A 198 18.27 3.54 -2.10
C GLU A 198 16.76 3.51 -1.84
N HIS A 199 16.22 4.52 -1.13
CA HIS A 199 14.79 4.69 -0.81
C HIS A 199 13.96 5.01 -2.06
N ARG A 200 13.66 4.02 -2.88
CA ARG A 200 12.90 4.15 -4.13
C ARG A 200 12.30 2.83 -4.60
N ILE A 201 11.40 2.91 -5.57
CA ILE A 201 10.91 1.75 -6.32
C ILE A 201 11.80 1.58 -7.57
N PRO A 202 12.69 0.59 -7.62
CA PRO A 202 13.52 0.37 -8.83
C PRO A 202 12.67 -0.23 -9.96
N VAL A 203 13.15 -0.13 -11.20
CA VAL A 203 12.47 -0.70 -12.38
C VAL A 203 12.21 -2.20 -12.21
N GLU A 204 13.19 -2.95 -11.70
CA GLU A 204 13.04 -4.37 -11.38
C GLU A 204 11.90 -4.58 -10.36
N GLY A 205 11.82 -3.72 -9.31
CA GLY A 205 10.77 -3.77 -8.29
C GLY A 205 9.38 -3.52 -8.86
N SER A 206 9.25 -2.53 -9.75
CA SER A 206 8.01 -2.26 -10.46
C SER A 206 7.57 -3.47 -11.32
N SER A 207 8.51 -4.09 -12.04
CA SER A 207 8.25 -5.27 -12.88
C SER A 207 7.81 -6.49 -12.04
N LEU A 208 8.50 -6.76 -10.93
CA LEU A 208 8.15 -7.85 -10.00
C LEU A 208 6.80 -7.63 -9.32
N GLY A 209 6.48 -6.37 -8.98
CA GLY A 209 5.16 -6.01 -8.44
C GLY A 209 4.04 -6.28 -9.44
N LEU A 210 4.22 -5.88 -10.70
CA LEU A 210 3.28 -6.17 -11.79
C LEU A 210 3.09 -7.68 -11.99
N GLU A 211 4.18 -8.45 -12.02
CA GLU A 211 4.11 -9.91 -12.13
C GLU A 211 3.30 -10.52 -10.97
N PHE A 212 3.53 -10.03 -9.75
CA PHE A 212 2.80 -10.48 -8.57
C PHE A 212 1.30 -10.15 -8.66
N LEU A 213 0.94 -8.92 -9.09
CA LEU A 213 -0.46 -8.54 -9.32
C LEU A 213 -1.12 -9.45 -10.34
N ARG A 214 -0.48 -9.69 -11.49
CA ARG A 214 -1.02 -10.55 -12.55
C ARG A 214 -1.25 -11.98 -12.09
N LYS A 215 -0.32 -12.53 -11.33
CA LYS A 215 -0.43 -13.89 -10.79
C LYS A 215 -1.59 -14.05 -9.80
N ASN A 216 -1.93 -13.00 -9.07
CA ASN A 216 -2.93 -13.08 -8.00
C ASN A 216 -4.32 -12.58 -8.44
N LEU A 217 -4.39 -11.65 -9.42
CA LEU A 217 -5.64 -11.02 -9.84
C LEU A 217 -6.19 -11.55 -11.19
N LEU A 218 -5.39 -12.23 -11.98
CA LEU A 218 -5.78 -12.82 -13.26
C LEU A 218 -5.80 -14.35 -13.20
#